data_1f984d16eee136f9dfc61628a85e6210
#
_entry.id   1f984d16eee136f9dfc61628a85e6210
#
_cell.length_a   1.000
_cell.length_b   1.000
_cell.length_c   1.000
_cell.angle_alpha   90.00
_cell.angle_beta   90.00
_cell.angle_gamma   90.00
#
_symmetry.space_group_name_H-M   'P 1'
#
loop_
_entity.id
_entity.type
_entity.pdbx_description
1 polymer ?
#
loop_
_entity_poly.entity_id
_entity_poly.type
_entity_poly.pdbx_seq_one_letter_code
_entity_poly.pdbx_strand_id
1 'polypeptide(L)'
;MITEVKKSEKPKSRVRKNRSTEVGKTDPNNTNYNYTDISNTDISNTDRSNTDLINLSDSSEQQSMDLMEEMKLFQMNTALVKRNIEYDCLVQRCRLGEQQQLDEIVALIVETISIERENITISGVKYPYQFVKSRLLLLEESHIEYVLDCLHENTREVKNIKAYLLTCLMNSITTIGNYYQAKVNHDMYGGGI
;
A
#
# COMPACT_ATOMS: atom_id res chain seq x y z
N MET A 1 27.18 41.35 -58.45
CA MET A 1 27.66 40.26 -57.56
C MET A 1 26.44 39.62 -56.93
N ILE A 2 26.06 38.48 -57.48
CA ILE A 2 24.90 37.71 -57.03
C ILE A 2 25.43 36.58 -56.15
N THR A 3 25.06 36.57 -54.89
CA THR A 3 25.45 35.49 -53.93
C THR A 3 24.33 34.46 -53.85
N GLU A 4 24.62 33.25 -54.35
CA GLU A 4 23.72 32.09 -54.26
C GLU A 4 23.57 31.59 -52.83
N VAL A 5 22.32 31.39 -52.39
CA VAL A 5 21.96 30.76 -51.14
C VAL A 5 21.85 29.25 -51.36
N LYS A 6 22.77 28.45 -50.77
CA LYS A 6 22.74 26.99 -50.77
C LYS A 6 21.61 26.49 -49.85
N LYS A 7 20.63 25.77 -50.41
CA LYS A 7 19.64 24.97 -49.66
C LYS A 7 20.29 23.81 -48.97
N SER A 8 20.13 23.71 -47.65
CA SER A 8 20.52 22.52 -46.86
C SER A 8 19.44 21.44 -46.95
N GLU A 9 19.83 20.26 -47.41
CA GLU A 9 18.96 19.08 -47.47
C GLU A 9 18.79 18.45 -46.06
N LYS A 10 17.53 18.09 -45.72
CA LYS A 10 17.18 17.39 -44.49
C LYS A 10 17.51 15.90 -44.61
N PRO A 11 18.08 15.22 -43.57
CA PRO A 11 18.35 13.80 -43.62
C PRO A 11 17.05 12.97 -43.55
N LYS A 12 16.93 11.99 -44.43
CA LYS A 12 15.83 11.02 -44.51
C LYS A 12 15.86 10.08 -43.27
N SER A 13 14.75 10.01 -42.55
CA SER A 13 14.56 9.10 -41.44
C SER A 13 14.49 7.64 -41.92
N ARG A 14 15.30 6.79 -41.33
CA ARG A 14 15.37 5.34 -41.57
C ARG A 14 14.18 4.66 -40.89
N VAL A 15 13.25 4.11 -41.64
CA VAL A 15 12.17 3.26 -41.16
C VAL A 15 12.77 1.95 -40.68
N ARG A 16 12.68 1.66 -39.37
CA ARG A 16 13.00 0.35 -38.81
C ARG A 16 11.79 -0.58 -38.99
N LYS A 17 12.00 -1.66 -39.74
CA LYS A 17 11.05 -2.79 -39.82
C LYS A 17 10.95 -3.49 -38.48
N ASN A 18 9.78 -3.48 -37.88
CA ASN A 18 9.46 -4.26 -36.69
C ASN A 18 9.36 -5.74 -37.09
N ARG A 19 10.24 -6.54 -36.50
CA ARG A 19 10.22 -8.00 -36.58
C ARG A 19 9.28 -8.47 -35.48
N SER A 20 8.14 -9.07 -35.85
CA SER A 20 7.21 -9.72 -34.94
C SER A 20 7.86 -10.92 -34.29
N THR A 21 8.06 -10.88 -32.98
CA THR A 21 8.35 -12.06 -32.14
C THR A 21 7.01 -12.55 -31.59
N GLU A 22 6.67 -13.77 -31.89
CA GLU A 22 5.53 -14.51 -31.28
C GLU A 22 5.81 -14.61 -29.77
N VAL A 23 4.89 -14.04 -28.99
CA VAL A 23 4.85 -14.21 -27.54
C VAL A 23 3.97 -15.39 -27.23
N GLY A 24 4.57 -16.45 -26.67
CA GLY A 24 3.87 -17.61 -26.16
C GLY A 24 2.84 -17.23 -25.11
N LYS A 25 1.69 -17.87 -25.19
CA LYS A 25 0.57 -17.78 -24.22
C LYS A 25 1.09 -18.22 -22.86
N THR A 26 1.13 -17.32 -21.90
CA THR A 26 1.23 -17.65 -20.48
C THR A 26 -0.19 -17.65 -19.90
N ASP A 27 -0.58 -18.76 -19.29
CA ASP A 27 -1.85 -18.94 -18.61
C ASP A 27 -1.94 -17.99 -17.39
N PRO A 28 -3.13 -17.41 -17.11
CA PRO A 28 -3.32 -16.58 -15.94
C PRO A 28 -3.32 -17.44 -14.68
N ASN A 29 -2.40 -17.15 -13.76
CA ASN A 29 -2.33 -17.77 -12.44
C ASN A 29 -3.53 -17.28 -11.60
N ASN A 30 -4.57 -18.11 -11.54
CA ASN A 30 -5.79 -17.88 -10.77
C ASN A 30 -5.56 -18.37 -9.34
N THR A 31 -5.08 -17.50 -8.45
CA THR A 31 -5.08 -17.75 -7.01
C THR A 31 -6.39 -17.26 -6.41
N ASN A 32 -7.41 -18.09 -6.57
CA ASN A 32 -8.70 -17.95 -5.89
C ASN A 32 -8.58 -18.60 -4.51
N TYR A 33 -8.40 -17.81 -3.45
CA TYR A 33 -8.53 -18.30 -2.08
C TYR A 33 -10.01 -18.40 -1.73
N ASN A 34 -10.61 -19.56 -2.02
CA ASN A 34 -11.90 -19.95 -1.49
C ASN A 34 -11.74 -20.40 -0.03
N TYR A 35 -12.30 -19.60 0.84
CA TYR A 35 -12.61 -19.98 2.21
C TYR A 35 -13.97 -20.69 2.17
N THR A 36 -13.98 -22.02 2.20
CA THR A 36 -15.09 -22.87 2.68
C THR A 36 -14.75 -24.33 2.37
N ASP A 37 -14.74 -25.11 3.34
CA ASP A 37 -15.46 -26.36 3.63
C ASP A 37 -14.66 -27.24 4.58
N ILE A 38 -15.05 -27.16 5.84
CA ILE A 38 -14.79 -28.22 6.78
C ILE A 38 -15.92 -29.23 6.58
N SER A 39 -15.74 -30.23 5.73
CA SER A 39 -16.63 -31.39 5.70
C SER A 39 -16.15 -32.45 6.67
N ASN A 40 -17.05 -32.79 7.59
CA ASN A 40 -16.96 -33.94 8.47
C ASN A 40 -16.65 -35.21 7.68
N THR A 41 -15.57 -35.89 8.03
CA THR A 41 -15.33 -37.25 7.60
C THR A 41 -15.18 -38.15 8.83
N ASP A 42 -15.96 -39.19 8.83
CA ASP A 42 -16.17 -40.18 9.87
C ASP A 42 -14.89 -40.76 10.48
N ILE A 43 -14.91 -40.82 11.80
CA ILE A 43 -13.91 -41.53 12.60
C ILE A 43 -14.29 -42.99 12.61
N SER A 44 -13.60 -43.83 11.83
CA SER A 44 -13.58 -45.25 12.04
C SER A 44 -12.49 -45.67 13.02
N ASN A 45 -12.92 -46.22 14.13
CA ASN A 45 -12.06 -46.85 15.17
C ASN A 45 -11.13 -47.89 14.57
N THR A 46 -9.83 -47.75 14.87
CA THR A 46 -8.91 -48.88 14.90
C THR A 46 -7.95 -48.72 16.07
N ASP A 47 -8.07 -49.64 17.03
CA ASP A 47 -7.17 -49.82 18.17
C ASP A 47 -5.71 -49.91 17.73
N ARG A 48 -4.85 -49.05 18.30
CA ARG A 48 -3.43 -49.40 18.60
C ARG A 48 -2.81 -48.52 19.67
N SER A 49 -2.58 -49.17 20.81
CA SER A 49 -1.51 -48.96 21.78
C SER A 49 -0.86 -47.60 21.96
N ASN A 50 -1.31 -47.00 22.99
CA ASN A 50 -0.67 -46.19 24.06
C ASN A 50 0.86 -46.24 24.07
N THR A 51 1.57 -45.14 23.63
CA THR A 51 2.84 -44.68 24.19
C THR A 51 3.40 -43.36 23.61
N ASP A 52 2.65 -42.50 22.84
CA ASP A 52 3.19 -41.23 22.34
C ASP A 52 2.26 -40.02 22.53
N LEU A 53 1.57 -39.94 23.67
CA LEU A 53 0.57 -38.86 23.93
C LEU A 53 1.11 -37.71 24.82
N ILE A 54 2.42 -37.48 24.90
CA ILE A 54 2.95 -36.44 25.81
C ILE A 54 3.48 -35.18 25.06
N ASN A 55 3.57 -35.16 23.73
CA ASN A 55 4.18 -34.02 23.03
C ASN A 55 3.22 -33.18 22.12
N LEU A 56 1.90 -33.45 22.11
CA LEU A 56 0.96 -32.67 21.28
C LEU A 56 0.26 -31.53 22.03
N SER A 57 0.27 -31.51 23.36
CA SER A 57 -0.37 -30.44 24.12
C SER A 57 0.48 -29.16 24.22
N ASP A 58 1.80 -29.32 24.26
CA ASP A 58 2.73 -28.20 24.45
C ASP A 58 2.85 -27.30 23.20
N SER A 59 2.75 -27.89 22.01
CA SER A 59 2.83 -27.12 20.74
C SER A 59 1.57 -26.30 20.41
N SER A 60 0.39 -26.75 20.88
CA SER A 60 -0.86 -26.05 20.64
C SER A 60 -1.07 -24.86 21.59
N GLU A 61 -0.59 -24.97 22.82
CA GLU A 61 -0.61 -23.88 23.79
C GLU A 61 0.39 -22.77 23.39
N GLN A 62 1.57 -23.14 22.93
CA GLN A 62 2.59 -22.20 22.43
C GLN A 62 2.09 -21.44 21.23
N GLN A 63 1.50 -22.10 20.24
CA GLN A 63 0.92 -21.44 19.05
C GLN A 63 -0.24 -20.50 19.41
N SER A 64 -1.06 -20.86 20.40
CA SER A 64 -2.16 -20.00 20.85
C SER A 64 -1.65 -18.75 21.58
N MET A 65 -0.56 -18.86 22.33
CA MET A 65 0.09 -17.72 23.01
C MET A 65 0.73 -16.77 21.98
N ASP A 66 1.43 -17.28 20.98
CA ASP A 66 2.05 -16.48 19.93
C ASP A 66 0.99 -15.69 19.14
N LEU A 67 -0.13 -16.31 18.79
CA LEU A 67 -1.25 -15.64 18.13
C LEU A 67 -1.89 -14.54 18.99
N MET A 68 -2.00 -14.76 20.31
CA MET A 68 -2.51 -13.74 21.23
C MET A 68 -1.56 -12.54 21.34
N GLU A 69 -0.25 -12.77 21.33
CA GLU A 69 0.76 -11.70 21.35
C GLU A 69 0.73 -10.89 20.05
N GLU A 70 0.63 -11.55 18.89
CA GLU A 70 0.47 -10.86 17.59
C GLU A 70 -0.80 -10.01 17.56
N MET A 71 -1.95 -10.55 17.98
CA MET A 71 -3.20 -9.80 18.04
C MET A 71 -3.09 -8.60 18.97
N LYS A 72 -2.44 -8.75 20.13
CA LYS A 72 -2.20 -7.65 21.07
C LYS A 72 -1.33 -6.56 20.45
N LEU A 73 -0.27 -6.96 19.73
CA LEU A 73 0.60 -6.01 19.01
C LEU A 73 -0.17 -5.22 17.96
N PHE A 74 -1.04 -5.89 17.17
CA PHE A 74 -1.90 -5.23 16.19
C PHE A 74 -2.87 -4.24 16.85
N GLN A 75 -3.49 -4.61 17.97
CA GLN A 75 -4.37 -3.72 18.72
C GLN A 75 -3.64 -2.50 19.28
N MET A 76 -2.46 -2.70 19.84
CA MET A 76 -1.61 -1.61 20.36
C MET A 76 -1.19 -0.66 19.24
N ASN A 77 -0.74 -1.19 18.11
CA ASN A 77 -0.36 -0.39 16.95
C ASN A 77 -1.56 0.36 16.37
N THR A 78 -2.75 -0.25 16.33
CA THR A 78 -3.98 0.41 15.89
C THR A 78 -4.32 1.60 16.79
N ALA A 79 -4.27 1.41 18.10
CA ALA A 79 -4.53 2.50 19.04
C ALA A 79 -3.49 3.62 18.93
N LEU A 80 -2.22 3.26 18.75
CA LEU A 80 -1.13 4.22 18.56
C LEU A 80 -1.32 5.05 17.28
N VAL A 81 -1.58 4.40 16.14
CA VAL A 81 -1.79 5.07 14.86
C VAL A 81 -3.01 5.99 14.94
N LYS A 82 -4.15 5.49 15.43
CA LYS A 82 -5.37 6.29 15.58
C LYS A 82 -5.17 7.53 16.45
N ARG A 83 -4.39 7.40 17.52
CA ARG A 83 -4.03 8.53 18.39
C ARG A 83 -3.15 9.55 17.67
N ASN A 84 -2.12 9.09 16.94
CA ASN A 84 -1.17 9.99 16.27
C ASN A 84 -1.84 10.82 15.17
N ILE A 85 -2.79 10.23 14.43
CA ILE A 85 -3.51 10.90 13.34
C ILE A 85 -4.78 11.62 13.81
N GLU A 86 -5.07 11.65 15.11
CA GLU A 86 -6.31 12.23 15.66
C GLU A 86 -7.56 11.69 14.96
N TYR A 87 -7.64 10.34 14.85
CA TYR A 87 -8.64 9.62 14.06
C TYR A 87 -10.08 10.10 14.30
N ASP A 88 -10.47 10.36 15.55
CA ASP A 88 -11.83 10.79 15.89
C ASP A 88 -12.15 12.19 15.31
N CYS A 89 -11.16 13.07 15.23
CA CYS A 89 -11.31 14.37 14.58
C CYS A 89 -11.45 14.22 13.06
N LEU A 90 -10.65 13.34 12.45
CA LEU A 90 -10.77 13.03 11.02
C LEU A 90 -12.14 12.47 10.67
N VAL A 91 -12.67 11.51 11.46
CA VAL A 91 -14.01 10.93 11.23
C VAL A 91 -15.10 11.99 11.25
N GLN A 92 -15.02 12.99 12.15
CA GLN A 92 -15.99 14.07 12.22
C GLN A 92 -15.97 14.99 10.99
N ARG A 93 -14.84 15.09 10.30
CA ARG A 93 -14.66 15.93 9.10
C ARG A 93 -14.82 15.15 7.80
N CYS A 94 -14.84 13.82 7.84
CA CYS A 94 -15.00 12.96 6.68
C CYS A 94 -16.27 13.30 5.89
N ARG A 95 -16.13 13.34 4.58
CA ARG A 95 -17.26 13.40 3.65
C ARG A 95 -17.98 12.05 3.60
N LEU A 96 -19.17 12.04 3.03
CA LEU A 96 -19.95 10.81 2.89
C LEU A 96 -19.15 9.76 2.08
N GLY A 97 -18.88 8.59 2.69
CA GLY A 97 -18.10 7.49 2.09
C GLY A 97 -16.59 7.55 2.31
N GLU A 98 -16.06 8.65 2.84
CA GLU A 98 -14.61 8.84 3.06
C GLU A 98 -14.10 8.10 4.29
N GLN A 99 -14.98 7.83 5.25
CA GLN A 99 -14.63 7.08 6.46
C GLN A 99 -14.09 5.69 6.14
N GLN A 100 -14.66 5.00 5.14
CA GLN A 100 -14.13 3.70 4.72
C GLN A 100 -12.70 3.81 4.19
N GLN A 101 -12.41 4.85 3.41
CA GLN A 101 -11.04 5.11 2.90
C GLN A 101 -10.07 5.41 4.05
N LEU A 102 -10.49 6.17 5.05
CA LEU A 102 -9.72 6.43 6.26
C LEU A 102 -9.41 5.13 7.02
N ASP A 103 -10.41 4.24 7.19
CA ASP A 103 -10.22 2.95 7.83
C ASP A 103 -9.24 2.06 7.06
N GLU A 104 -9.30 2.04 5.73
CA GLU A 104 -8.37 1.33 4.86
C GLU A 104 -6.94 1.88 4.97
N ILE A 105 -6.77 3.19 5.08
CA ILE A 105 -5.48 3.84 5.31
C ILE A 105 -4.91 3.43 6.67
N VAL A 106 -5.70 3.48 7.73
CA VAL A 106 -5.29 3.05 9.07
C VAL A 106 -4.87 1.58 9.06
N ALA A 107 -5.68 0.71 8.45
CA ALA A 107 -5.36 -0.71 8.33
C ALA A 107 -4.04 -0.96 7.59
N LEU A 108 -3.79 -0.24 6.49
CA LEU A 108 -2.53 -0.32 5.73
C LEU A 108 -1.31 0.11 6.56
N ILE A 109 -1.44 1.21 7.31
CA ILE A 109 -0.36 1.68 8.20
C ILE A 109 -0.07 0.62 9.26
N VAL A 110 -1.11 0.13 9.95
CA VAL A 110 -0.99 -0.88 11.02
C VAL A 110 -0.40 -2.19 10.48
N GLU A 111 -0.87 -2.70 9.35
CA GLU A 111 -0.30 -3.88 8.66
C GLU A 111 1.19 -3.67 8.38
N THR A 112 1.55 -2.49 7.89
CA THR A 112 2.94 -2.19 7.50
C THR A 112 3.88 -2.12 8.70
N ILE A 113 3.44 -1.55 9.83
CA ILE A 113 4.29 -1.38 11.02
C ILE A 113 4.27 -2.58 11.98
N SER A 114 3.29 -3.49 11.85
CA SER A 114 3.17 -4.66 12.74
C SER A 114 3.93 -5.88 12.20
N ILE A 115 4.02 -6.03 10.88
CA ILE A 115 4.69 -7.18 10.27
C ILE A 115 6.15 -6.82 9.96
N GLU A 116 7.07 -7.35 10.74
CA GLU A 116 8.49 -7.10 10.54
C GLU A 116 9.01 -7.76 9.27
N ARG A 117 9.81 -7.02 8.51
CA ARG A 117 10.40 -7.43 7.22
C ARG A 117 11.80 -6.85 7.12
N GLU A 118 12.66 -7.46 6.31
CA GLU A 118 13.98 -6.87 6.06
C GLU A 118 13.87 -5.51 5.35
N ASN A 119 13.10 -5.49 4.26
CA ASN A 119 12.92 -4.30 3.42
C ASN A 119 11.47 -4.19 2.93
N ILE A 120 11.03 -2.96 2.68
CA ILE A 120 9.76 -2.63 2.06
C ILE A 120 10.04 -1.88 0.76
N THR A 121 9.42 -2.31 -0.35
CA THR A 121 9.57 -1.65 -1.64
C THR A 121 8.47 -0.60 -1.83
N ILE A 122 8.87 0.66 -2.00
CA ILE A 122 7.96 1.80 -2.22
C ILE A 122 8.43 2.53 -3.48
N SER A 123 7.55 2.67 -4.47
CA SER A 123 7.87 3.29 -5.77
C SER A 123 9.11 2.69 -6.46
N GLY A 124 9.31 1.37 -6.31
CA GLY A 124 10.45 0.65 -6.90
C GLY A 124 11.75 0.75 -6.12
N VAL A 125 11.80 1.52 -5.03
CA VAL A 125 12.97 1.64 -4.15
C VAL A 125 12.78 0.78 -2.90
N LYS A 126 13.83 0.04 -2.51
CA LYS A 126 13.84 -0.76 -1.28
C LYS A 126 14.29 0.11 -0.10
N TYR A 127 13.47 0.18 0.91
CA TYR A 127 13.77 0.88 2.18
C TYR A 127 13.85 -0.12 3.32
N PRO A 128 14.77 0.03 4.28
CA PRO A 128 14.78 -0.76 5.51
C PRO A 128 13.44 -0.63 6.25
N TYR A 129 12.94 -1.73 6.80
CA TYR A 129 11.66 -1.76 7.52
C TYR A 129 11.60 -0.70 8.64
N GLN A 130 12.65 -0.58 9.45
CA GLN A 130 12.69 0.37 10.56
C GLN A 130 12.58 1.84 10.10
N PHE A 131 13.13 2.15 8.92
CA PHE A 131 12.99 3.48 8.33
C PHE A 131 11.53 3.76 7.93
N VAL A 132 10.86 2.80 7.27
CA VAL A 132 9.45 2.95 6.89
C VAL A 132 8.57 3.05 8.12
N LYS A 133 8.76 2.17 9.11
CA LYS A 133 8.04 2.17 10.38
C LYS A 133 8.16 3.51 11.11
N SER A 134 9.37 4.02 11.26
CA SER A 134 9.61 5.31 11.94
C SER A 134 8.90 6.46 11.22
N ARG A 135 8.91 6.46 9.90
CA ARG A 135 8.19 7.46 9.09
C ARG A 135 6.68 7.38 9.25
N LEU A 136 6.10 6.17 9.14
CA LEU A 136 4.67 5.99 9.30
C LEU A 136 4.16 6.37 10.70
N LEU A 137 5.00 6.25 11.72
CA LEU A 137 4.67 6.68 13.09
C LEU A 137 4.74 8.20 13.30
N LEU A 138 5.33 8.96 12.35
CA LEU A 138 5.34 10.43 12.34
C LEU A 138 4.12 11.03 11.62
N LEU A 139 3.23 10.21 11.08
CA LEU A 139 2.02 10.69 10.43
C LEU A 139 1.09 11.35 11.48
N GLU A 140 0.58 12.51 11.10
CA GLU A 140 -0.38 13.32 11.84
C GLU A 140 -1.65 13.50 11.01
N GLU A 141 -2.69 14.11 11.59
CA GLU A 141 -3.97 14.40 10.97
C GLU A 141 -3.80 15.03 9.57
N SER A 142 -3.03 16.10 9.48
CA SER A 142 -2.81 16.86 8.23
C SER A 142 -2.23 16.01 7.09
N HIS A 143 -1.39 15.02 7.41
CA HIS A 143 -0.83 14.10 6.43
C HIS A 143 -1.90 13.17 5.86
N ILE A 144 -2.84 12.74 6.69
CA ILE A 144 -3.96 11.88 6.25
C ILE A 144 -4.95 12.68 5.40
N GLU A 145 -5.32 13.91 5.81
CA GLU A 145 -6.14 14.81 4.98
C GLU A 145 -5.51 15.03 3.60
N TYR A 146 -4.20 15.30 3.54
CA TYR A 146 -3.48 15.41 2.28
C TYR A 146 -3.59 14.14 1.41
N VAL A 147 -3.48 12.95 2.01
CA VAL A 147 -3.59 11.67 1.26
C VAL A 147 -5.01 11.47 0.75
N LEU A 148 -6.03 11.81 1.54
CA LEU A 148 -7.44 11.76 1.14
C LEU A 148 -7.71 12.75 -0.01
N ASP A 149 -7.20 13.98 0.07
CA ASP A 149 -7.28 14.96 -1.03
C ASP A 149 -6.63 14.41 -2.31
N CYS A 150 -5.42 13.82 -2.22
CA CYS A 150 -4.75 13.18 -3.35
C CYS A 150 -5.58 12.04 -3.98
N LEU A 151 -6.32 11.28 -3.18
CA LEU A 151 -7.23 10.24 -3.69
C LEU A 151 -8.41 10.84 -4.46
N HIS A 152 -9.00 11.91 -3.95
CA HIS A 152 -10.12 12.60 -4.61
C HIS A 152 -9.71 13.29 -5.91
N GLU A 153 -8.53 13.91 -5.93
CA GLU A 153 -8.01 14.60 -7.12
C GLU A 153 -7.52 13.63 -8.19
N ASN A 154 -7.28 12.36 -7.82
CA ASN A 154 -6.78 11.37 -8.76
C ASN A 154 -7.90 10.82 -9.64
N THR A 155 -7.94 11.29 -10.89
CA THR A 155 -8.89 10.82 -11.92
C THR A 155 -8.41 9.59 -12.70
N ARG A 156 -7.21 9.08 -12.40
CA ARG A 156 -6.63 7.93 -13.10
C ARG A 156 -6.92 6.63 -12.37
N GLU A 157 -7.16 5.56 -13.12
CA GLU A 157 -7.29 4.22 -12.57
C GLU A 157 -5.99 3.78 -11.87
N VAL A 158 -6.06 3.48 -10.58
CA VAL A 158 -4.93 3.00 -9.79
C VAL A 158 -4.94 1.48 -9.77
N LYS A 159 -3.98 0.85 -10.47
CA LYS A 159 -3.88 -0.62 -10.55
C LYS A 159 -3.53 -1.28 -9.21
N ASN A 160 -2.74 -0.62 -8.37
CA ASN A 160 -2.35 -1.12 -7.05
C ASN A 160 -2.54 -0.02 -6.01
N ILE A 161 -3.72 0.00 -5.41
CA ILE A 161 -4.12 1.02 -4.44
C ILE A 161 -3.25 1.01 -3.17
N LYS A 162 -2.88 -0.18 -2.65
CA LYS A 162 -2.02 -0.27 -1.46
C LYS A 162 -0.63 0.34 -1.71
N ALA A 163 0.00 0.05 -2.86
CA ALA A 163 1.29 0.62 -3.21
C ALA A 163 1.22 2.14 -3.44
N TYR A 164 0.13 2.61 -4.04
CA TYR A 164 -0.13 4.04 -4.24
C TYR A 164 -0.28 4.77 -2.90
N LEU A 165 -1.15 4.28 -2.02
CA LEU A 165 -1.38 4.84 -0.69
C LEU A 165 -0.09 4.88 0.14
N LEU A 166 0.66 3.78 0.17
CA LEU A 166 1.93 3.73 0.91
C LEU A 166 2.94 4.76 0.38
N THR A 167 2.96 4.97 -0.94
CA THR A 167 3.80 6.02 -1.56
C THR A 167 3.34 7.42 -1.15
N CYS A 168 2.04 7.71 -1.18
CA CYS A 168 1.47 8.99 -0.77
C CYS A 168 1.78 9.27 0.72
N LEU A 169 1.57 8.28 1.60
CA LEU A 169 1.85 8.38 3.03
C LEU A 169 3.33 8.67 3.31
N MET A 170 4.24 7.98 2.62
CA MET A 170 5.69 8.21 2.79
C MET A 170 6.14 9.57 2.27
N ASN A 171 5.53 10.04 1.19
CA ASN A 171 5.85 11.34 0.59
C ASN A 171 5.23 12.49 1.38
N SER A 172 4.03 12.33 1.95
CA SER A 172 3.31 13.39 2.67
C SER A 172 4.19 14.09 3.72
N ILE A 173 4.97 13.32 4.48
CA ILE A 173 5.86 13.83 5.54
C ILE A 173 6.87 14.87 5.03
N THR A 174 7.26 14.80 3.76
CA THR A 174 8.26 15.71 3.17
C THR A 174 7.66 16.73 2.23
N THR A 175 6.48 16.50 1.69
CA THR A 175 5.90 17.31 0.61
C THR A 175 4.71 18.15 1.04
N ILE A 176 4.11 17.85 2.20
CA ILE A 176 2.88 18.52 2.66
C ILE A 176 3.02 20.04 2.76
N GLY A 177 4.14 20.54 3.28
CA GLY A 177 4.39 21.99 3.38
C GLY A 177 4.39 22.68 2.00
N ASN A 178 5.07 22.07 1.02
CA ASN A 178 5.10 22.59 -0.34
C ASN A 178 3.73 22.50 -1.04
N TYR A 179 2.96 21.46 -0.76
CA TYR A 179 1.63 21.29 -1.31
C TYR A 179 0.68 22.40 -0.84
N TYR A 180 0.58 22.64 0.46
CA TYR A 180 -0.26 23.71 1.00
C TYR A 180 0.19 25.09 0.56
N GLN A 181 1.49 25.35 0.46
CA GLN A 181 1.99 26.60 -0.07
C GLN A 181 1.61 26.80 -1.53
N ALA A 182 1.72 25.76 -2.35
CA ALA A 182 1.30 25.82 -3.75
C ALA A 182 -0.23 26.04 -3.87
N LYS A 183 -1.04 25.37 -3.03
CA LYS A 183 -2.50 25.52 -2.99
C LYS A 183 -2.90 26.94 -2.62
N VAL A 184 -2.31 27.51 -1.56
CA VAL A 184 -2.55 28.90 -1.15
C VAL A 184 -2.15 29.89 -2.27
N ASN A 185 -1.01 29.68 -2.92
CA ASN A 185 -0.59 30.54 -4.03
C ASN A 185 -1.54 30.44 -5.20
N HIS A 186 -2.03 29.24 -5.54
CA HIS A 186 -3.03 29.05 -6.59
C HIS A 186 -4.34 29.78 -6.25
N ASP A 187 -4.83 29.66 -5.01
CA ASP A 187 -6.10 30.27 -4.58
C ASP A 187 -5.99 31.82 -4.51
N MET A 188 -4.83 32.33 -4.11
CA MET A 188 -4.60 33.78 -4.03
C MET A 188 -4.28 34.45 -5.36
N TYR A 189 -3.60 33.77 -6.27
CA TYR A 189 -3.09 34.35 -7.52
C TYR A 189 -3.62 33.67 -8.78
N GLY A 190 -4.23 32.49 -8.71
CA GLY A 190 -4.76 31.71 -9.83
C GLY A 190 -6.20 32.03 -10.22
N GLY A 191 -6.95 32.80 -9.42
CA GLY A 191 -8.34 33.19 -9.66
C GLY A 191 -8.56 34.38 -10.57
N GLY A 192 -7.54 34.83 -11.29
CA GLY A 192 -7.58 36.01 -12.15
C GLY A 192 -7.34 35.71 -13.62
N ILE A 193 -8.28 35.02 -14.29
CA ILE A 193 -8.50 35.14 -15.75
C ILE A 193 -9.99 34.97 -16.02
#